data_ef1dadcab79a2afc60380c23bf6ceb5b
#
_entry.id   ef1dadcab79a2afc60380c23bf6ceb5b
#
_cell.length_a   1.000
_cell.length_b   1.000
_cell.length_c   1.000
_cell.angle_alpha   90.00
_cell.angle_beta   90.00
_cell.angle_gamma   90.00
#
_symmetry.space_group_name_H-M   'P 1'
#
loop_
_entity.id
_entity.type
_entity.pdbx_description
1 polymer ?
#
loop_
_entity_poly.entity_id
_entity_poly.type
_entity_poly.pdbx_seq_one_letter_code
_entity_poly.pdbx_strand_id
1 'polypeptide(L)' 'SNDIIKNLIHRRKERLKETLVRDVDNTNDLYYIRGQIKSLDDLQQDIKDLLKKQEQ' A
#
# COMPACT_ATOMS: atom_id res chain seq x y z
N SER A 1 -16.74 5.48 5.99
CA SER A 1 -16.47 6.26 4.78
C SER A 1 -15.22 5.77 4.08
N ASN A 2 -15.06 6.20 2.85
CA ASN A 2 -13.90 5.83 2.02
C ASN A 2 -12.58 6.34 2.60
N ASP A 3 -12.63 7.40 3.40
CA ASP A 3 -11.43 7.99 3.99
C ASP A 3 -10.80 7.07 5.03
N ILE A 4 -11.60 6.30 5.75
CA ILE A 4 -11.07 5.35 6.74
C ILE A 4 -10.22 4.29 6.04
N ILE A 5 -10.73 3.74 4.94
CA ILE A 5 -10.02 2.70 4.18
C ILE A 5 -8.74 3.27 3.57
N LYS A 6 -8.83 4.45 2.96
CA LYS A 6 -7.66 5.12 2.38
C LYS A 6 -6.59 5.36 3.43
N ASN A 7 -6.97 5.80 4.60
CA ASN A 7 -6.03 6.08 5.68
C ASN A 7 -5.37 4.80 6.21
N LEU A 8 -6.13 3.71 6.30
CA LEU A 8 -5.58 2.42 6.73
C LEU A 8 -4.52 1.92 5.75
N ILE A 9 -4.82 1.99 4.45
CA ILE A 9 -3.88 1.56 3.41
C ILE A 9 -2.63 2.43 3.44
N HIS A 10 -2.81 3.74 3.55
CA HIS A 10 -1.69 4.68 3.61
C HIS A 10 -0.78 4.37 4.80
N ARG A 11 -1.35 4.16 5.98
CA ARG A 11 -0.59 3.82 7.18
C ARG A 11 0.20 2.53 7.00
N ARG A 12 -0.43 1.53 6.40
CA ARG A 12 0.24 0.24 6.19
C ARG A 12 1.43 0.39 5.25
N LYS A 13 1.26 1.17 4.18
CA LYS A 13 2.36 1.46 3.27
C LYS A 13 3.50 2.18 3.96
N GLU A 14 3.19 3.16 4.78
CA GLU A 14 4.21 3.92 5.50
C GLU A 14 5.00 3.03 6.46
N ARG A 15 4.34 2.13 7.17
CA ARG A 15 5.03 1.17 8.03
C ARG A 15 5.96 0.25 7.25
N LEU A 16 5.52 -0.21 6.10
CA LEU A 16 6.37 -1.06 5.24
C LEU A 16 7.58 -0.29 4.76
N LYS A 17 7.41 0.96 4.37
CA LYS A 17 8.52 1.82 3.95
C LYS A 17 9.51 2.05 5.09
N GLU A 18 9.02 2.26 6.30
CA GLU A 18 9.89 2.41 7.48
C GLU A 18 10.70 1.15 7.73
N THR A 19 10.08 -0.02 7.57
CA THR A 19 10.77 -1.28 7.72
C THR A 19 11.89 -1.43 6.69
N LEU A 20 11.64 -1.00 5.45
CA LEU A 20 12.67 -1.00 4.41
C LEU A 20 13.88 -0.17 4.80
N VAL A 21 13.65 0.98 5.43
CA VAL A 21 14.74 1.89 5.79
C VAL A 21 15.53 1.37 7.00
N ARG A 22 14.84 0.73 7.96
CA ARG A 22 15.46 0.41 9.25
C ARG A 22 16.05 -1.00 9.34
N ASP A 23 15.28 -1.99 8.86
CA ASP A 23 15.49 -3.36 9.30
C ASP A 23 15.74 -4.38 8.19
N VAL A 24 15.87 -3.94 6.95
CA VAL A 24 16.06 -4.89 5.86
C VAL A 24 17.54 -5.28 5.76
N ASP A 25 17.86 -6.49 6.20
CA ASP A 25 19.23 -7.00 6.22
C ASP A 25 19.59 -7.85 5.02
N ASN A 26 18.58 -8.29 4.24
CA ASN A 26 18.85 -9.15 3.11
C ASN A 26 17.94 -8.85 1.93
N THR A 27 18.36 -9.31 0.75
CA THR A 27 17.67 -9.05 -0.52
C THR A 27 16.27 -9.67 -0.57
N ASN A 28 16.09 -10.85 0.03
CA ASN A 28 14.79 -11.52 0.00
C ASN A 28 13.73 -10.72 0.76
N ASP A 29 14.09 -10.18 1.92
CA ASP A 29 13.18 -9.34 2.70
C ASP A 29 12.86 -8.06 1.96
N LEU A 30 13.83 -7.48 1.29
CA LEU A 30 13.64 -6.29 0.48
C LEU A 30 12.59 -6.53 -0.61
N TYR A 31 12.73 -7.60 -1.36
CA TYR A 31 11.78 -7.92 -2.44
C TYR A 31 10.40 -8.22 -1.89
N TYR A 32 10.32 -8.92 -0.77
CA TYR A 32 9.05 -9.24 -0.13
C TYR A 32 8.29 -7.96 0.26
N ILE A 33 8.98 -7.04 0.93
CA ILE A 33 8.37 -5.79 1.38
C ILE A 33 7.98 -4.92 0.19
N ARG A 34 8.83 -4.84 -0.83
CA ARG A 34 8.50 -4.08 -2.04
C ARG A 34 7.25 -4.64 -2.72
N GLY A 35 7.11 -5.98 -2.76
CA GLY A 35 5.93 -6.63 -3.30
C GLY A 35 4.67 -6.27 -2.52
N GLN A 36 4.75 -6.21 -1.19
CA GLN A 36 3.62 -5.81 -0.35
C GLN A 36 3.22 -4.35 -0.62
N ILE A 37 4.19 -3.46 -0.75
CA ILE A 37 3.92 -2.06 -1.06
C ILE A 37 3.22 -1.95 -2.42
N LYS A 38 3.72 -2.67 -3.42
CA LYS A 38 3.10 -2.67 -4.74
C LYS A 38 1.66 -3.18 -4.70
N SER A 39 1.40 -4.24 -3.94
CA SER A 39 0.05 -4.76 -3.78
C SER A 39 -0.90 -3.72 -3.17
N LEU A 40 -0.42 -2.96 -2.20
CA LEU A 40 -1.23 -1.90 -1.60
C LEU A 40 -1.45 -0.73 -2.55
N ASP A 41 -0.46 -0.39 -3.38
CA ASP A 41 -0.63 0.61 -4.43
C ASP A 41 -1.69 0.18 -5.44
N ASP A 42 -1.65 -1.09 -5.85
CA ASP A 42 -2.63 -1.64 -6.78
C ASP A 42 -4.03 -1.60 -6.17
N LEU A 43 -4.15 -1.95 -4.89
CA LEU A 43 -5.44 -1.90 -4.19
C LEU A 43 -5.98 -0.46 -4.13
N GLN A 44 -5.12 0.51 -3.84
CA GLN A 44 -5.52 1.92 -3.85
C GLN A 44 -6.04 2.34 -5.21
N GLN A 45 -5.37 1.92 -6.27
CA GLN A 45 -5.80 2.25 -7.63
C GLN A 45 -7.15 1.61 -7.96
N ASP A 46 -7.35 0.35 -7.55
CA ASP A 46 -8.61 -0.34 -7.75
C ASP A 46 -9.76 0.37 -7.03
N ILE A 47 -9.53 0.84 -5.81
CA ILE A 47 -10.54 1.59 -5.06
C ILE A 47 -10.90 2.87 -5.79
N LYS A 48 -9.91 3.61 -6.27
CA LYS A 48 -10.15 4.85 -7.04
C LYS A 48 -10.97 4.57 -8.29
N ASP A 49 -10.65 3.50 -8.99
CA ASP A 49 -11.37 3.14 -10.22
C ASP A 49 -12.82 2.78 -9.94
N LEU A 50 -13.07 2.04 -8.85
CA LEU A 50 -14.43 1.70 -8.43
C LEU A 50 -15.24 2.95 -8.07
N LEU A 51 -14.63 3.88 -7.35
CA LEU A 51 -15.30 5.12 -6.95
C LEU A 51 -15.66 5.96 -8.17
N LYS A 52 -14.79 6.03 -9.16
CA LYS A 52 -15.09 6.74 -10.41
C LYS A 52 -16.28 6.14 -11.13
N LYS A 53 -16.38 4.82 -11.18
CA LYS A 53 -17.51 4.14 -11.80
C LYS A 53 -18.82 4.44 -11.10
N GLN A 54 -18.78 4.57 -9.77
CA GLN A 54 -19.98 4.88 -8.99
C GLN A 54 -20.46 6.30 -9.20
N GLU A 55 -19.56 7.21 -9.53
CA GLU A 55 -19.90 8.62 -9.76
C GLU A 55 -20.53 8.86 -11.13
N GLN A 56 -20.43 7.91 -12.03
CA GLN A 56 -21.05 7.99 -13.35
C GLN A 56 -22.44 7.38 -13.33
#